data_8cde056c054281607f0aab0572adcb0a
#
_entry.id   8cde056c054281607f0aab0572adcb0a
#
_cell.length_a   1.000
_cell.length_b   1.000
_cell.length_c   1.000
_cell.angle_alpha   90.00
_cell.angle_beta   90.00
_cell.angle_gamma   90.00
#
_symmetry.space_group_name_H-M   'P 1'
#
loop_
_entity.id
_entity.type
_entity.pdbx_description
1 polymer ?
#
loop_
_entity_poly.entity_id
_entity_poly.type
_entity_poly.pdbx_seq_one_letter_code
_entity_poly.pdbx_strand_id
1 'polypeptide(L)'
;MRKCLLYSVLTLVFTTCSVNKNNVAEAPATKVEVEQKLAFQNLFDASSKDSISCYRIPAIVTAPNGDVIVAIDERVPSCGDLKWSNDINIVIRRSTDNGITWSNIETVVDFPLGKSASDPSMIVDKITNNIFLFYNYMDLDNEKDVYYLHVVKSSDNGKTWSKPEDITSQIAKPEWKNDFKFITSGRGIQTTSGKLLHCMVNLNNGMHVFGSDDHGKTWYFLDTPIQPADESKIVELADGSLMVNARVNKKGLRYVHTSSSQGKTWETKADSTLIDPGCNASIIRYTSVKEGYKKNRLLFSNAKSEKDRVNMTIKISYDEGKTWSEGKTIYIGSSAYSSMTILKNGNIGLFFEKDNHTQNVFTSFSLEWLTDGKDKLETPKKQ
;
A
#
# COMPACT_ATOMS: atom_id res chain seq x y z
N MET A 1 66.51 -27.32 76.88
CA MET A 1 65.52 -27.13 75.83
C MET A 1 65.47 -25.64 75.46
N ARG A 2 66.29 -25.25 74.52
CA ARG A 2 66.28 -23.88 73.94
C ARG A 2 66.42 -24.02 72.43
N LYS A 3 65.43 -23.57 71.65
CA LYS A 3 65.45 -23.56 70.16
C LYS A 3 66.14 -22.28 69.75
N CYS A 4 67.19 -22.42 68.92
CA CYS A 4 67.81 -21.32 68.19
C CYS A 4 67.00 -21.04 66.91
N LEU A 5 66.67 -19.77 66.72
CA LEU A 5 66.14 -19.27 65.46
C LEU A 5 67.31 -18.75 64.57
N LEU A 6 67.47 -19.30 63.42
CA LEU A 6 68.37 -18.73 62.41
C LEU A 6 67.52 -17.81 61.48
N TYR A 7 67.98 -16.55 61.37
CA TYR A 7 67.47 -15.61 60.37
C TYR A 7 68.36 -15.74 59.07
N SER A 8 67.78 -16.08 57.97
CA SER A 8 68.43 -15.97 56.68
C SER A 8 67.94 -14.72 55.94
N VAL A 9 68.88 -13.85 55.57
CA VAL A 9 68.64 -12.63 54.85
C VAL A 9 68.61 -13.00 53.30
N LEU A 10 67.49 -12.75 52.67
CA LEU A 10 67.35 -12.96 51.21
C LEU A 10 67.51 -11.61 50.53
N THR A 11 68.58 -11.46 49.75
CA THR A 11 68.87 -10.27 48.93
C THR A 11 68.07 -10.38 47.63
N LEU A 12 67.12 -9.46 47.41
CA LEU A 12 66.33 -9.35 46.18
C LEU A 12 67.13 -8.55 45.18
N VAL A 13 67.48 -9.16 44.04
CA VAL A 13 68.03 -8.50 42.85
C VAL A 13 66.84 -8.10 41.95
N PHE A 14 66.64 -6.80 41.77
CA PHE A 14 65.68 -6.30 40.79
C PHE A 14 66.31 -6.29 39.40
N THR A 15 65.83 -7.18 38.53
CA THR A 15 66.06 -7.10 37.08
C THR A 15 64.90 -6.34 36.47
N THR A 16 65.16 -5.16 35.92
CA THR A 16 64.18 -4.38 35.12
C THR A 16 64.02 -5.02 33.75
N CYS A 17 62.90 -5.66 33.52
CA CYS A 17 62.52 -6.16 32.24
C CYS A 17 61.75 -5.04 31.50
N SER A 18 62.26 -4.48 30.44
CA SER A 18 61.59 -3.55 29.55
C SER A 18 60.50 -4.31 28.74
N VAL A 19 59.22 -4.00 29.04
CA VAL A 19 58.08 -4.56 28.28
C VAL A 19 57.95 -3.81 26.96
N ASN A 20 58.28 -4.49 25.89
CA ASN A 20 57.97 -4.06 24.51
C ASN A 20 56.45 -3.98 24.37
N LYS A 21 55.87 -2.78 24.14
CA LYS A 21 54.48 -2.61 23.76
C LYS A 21 54.26 -3.17 22.34
N ASN A 22 53.91 -4.43 22.27
CA ASN A 22 53.34 -4.97 21.01
C ASN A 22 51.96 -4.32 20.79
N ASN A 23 51.82 -3.57 19.71
CA ASN A 23 50.54 -3.12 19.18
C ASN A 23 49.71 -4.35 18.83
N VAL A 24 48.78 -4.72 19.69
CA VAL A 24 47.69 -5.62 19.34
C VAL A 24 46.72 -4.77 18.54
N ALA A 25 46.67 -4.98 17.22
CA ALA A 25 45.63 -4.43 16.38
C ALA A 25 44.28 -5.01 16.87
N GLU A 26 43.40 -4.16 17.41
CA GLU A 26 42.01 -4.53 17.66
C GLU A 26 41.41 -4.99 16.35
N ALA A 27 40.94 -6.23 16.31
CA ALA A 27 40.14 -6.73 15.19
C ALA A 27 38.87 -5.86 15.09
N PRO A 28 38.45 -5.45 13.87
CA PRO A 28 37.27 -4.64 13.72
C PRO A 28 36.09 -5.41 14.31
N ALA A 29 35.38 -4.79 15.27
CA ALA A 29 34.16 -5.30 15.83
C ALA A 29 33.17 -5.53 14.69
N THR A 30 32.90 -6.78 14.35
CA THR A 30 31.82 -7.18 13.46
C THR A 30 30.54 -6.68 14.09
N LYS A 31 29.94 -5.61 13.53
CA LYS A 31 28.57 -5.23 13.83
C LYS A 31 27.68 -6.42 13.46
N VAL A 32 27.23 -7.15 14.45
CA VAL A 32 26.12 -8.08 14.28
C VAL A 32 24.91 -7.19 14.02
N GLU A 33 24.57 -6.99 12.74
CA GLU A 33 23.27 -6.42 12.37
C GLU A 33 22.22 -7.42 12.85
N VAL A 34 21.55 -7.09 13.94
CA VAL A 34 20.33 -7.79 14.33
C VAL A 34 19.31 -7.50 13.25
N GLU A 35 19.06 -8.48 12.39
CA GLU A 35 18.02 -8.40 11.38
C GLU A 35 16.71 -8.01 12.06
N GLN A 36 16.24 -6.80 11.82
CA GLN A 36 15.02 -6.29 12.43
C GLN A 36 13.84 -7.10 11.88
N LYS A 37 13.38 -8.06 12.66
CA LYS A 37 12.21 -8.87 12.34
C LYS A 37 10.98 -7.95 12.28
N LEU A 38 10.30 -7.93 11.13
CA LEU A 38 9.08 -7.14 10.97
C LEU A 38 7.99 -7.64 11.91
N ALA A 39 7.32 -6.69 12.56
CA ALA A 39 6.09 -6.95 13.31
C ALA A 39 4.89 -6.78 12.38
N PHE A 40 3.97 -7.75 12.42
CA PHE A 40 2.70 -7.70 11.72
C PHE A 40 1.58 -7.50 12.73
N GLN A 41 0.81 -6.41 12.57
CA GLN A 41 -0.34 -6.12 13.40
C GLN A 41 -1.61 -6.56 12.64
N ASN A 42 -2.31 -7.59 13.11
CA ASN A 42 -3.61 -7.96 12.56
C ASN A 42 -4.65 -6.91 12.97
N LEU A 43 -5.08 -6.09 12.03
CA LEU A 43 -5.98 -4.96 12.30
C LEU A 43 -7.46 -5.37 12.26
N PHE A 44 -7.79 -6.42 11.50
CA PHE A 44 -9.16 -6.88 11.32
C PHE A 44 -9.20 -8.40 11.41
N ASP A 45 -9.85 -8.88 12.44
CA ASP A 45 -9.95 -10.31 12.78
C ASP A 45 -11.42 -10.70 12.87
N ALA A 46 -11.88 -11.49 11.90
CA ALA A 46 -13.26 -11.96 11.86
C ALA A 46 -13.59 -12.90 13.03
N SER A 47 -12.60 -13.58 13.61
CA SER A 47 -12.83 -14.46 14.76
C SER A 47 -13.28 -13.71 16.02
N SER A 48 -13.14 -12.38 16.03
CA SER A 48 -13.57 -11.53 17.15
C SER A 48 -15.08 -11.24 17.19
N LYS A 49 -15.82 -11.56 16.12
CA LYS A 49 -17.27 -11.30 16.00
C LYS A 49 -17.95 -12.44 15.23
N ASP A 50 -18.85 -13.17 15.86
CA ASP A 50 -19.57 -14.31 15.26
C ASP A 50 -20.39 -13.93 14.00
N SER A 51 -20.78 -12.67 13.84
CA SER A 51 -21.56 -12.21 12.70
C SER A 51 -20.71 -11.91 11.46
N ILE A 52 -19.39 -11.79 11.57
CA ILE A 52 -18.50 -11.42 10.47
C ILE A 52 -17.86 -12.65 9.85
N SER A 53 -18.13 -12.89 8.57
CA SER A 53 -17.53 -14.03 7.85
C SER A 53 -16.07 -13.79 7.51
N CYS A 54 -15.71 -12.59 7.08
CA CYS A 54 -14.31 -12.21 6.84
C CYS A 54 -14.17 -10.70 6.61
N TYR A 55 -12.91 -10.24 6.67
CA TYR A 55 -12.48 -8.93 6.19
C TYR A 55 -11.64 -9.11 4.93
N ARG A 56 -11.89 -8.32 3.89
CA ARG A 56 -11.21 -8.41 2.60
C ARG A 56 -10.96 -7.02 2.02
N ILE A 57 -10.03 -6.95 1.04
CA ILE A 57 -9.84 -5.79 0.17
C ILE A 57 -9.24 -4.58 0.90
N PRO A 58 -7.94 -4.61 1.20
CA PRO A 58 -7.26 -3.58 1.97
C PRO A 58 -7.02 -2.28 1.18
N ALA A 59 -7.29 -1.15 1.79
CA ALA A 59 -6.89 0.19 1.36
C ALA A 59 -6.18 0.93 2.50
N ILE A 60 -5.17 1.75 2.17
CA ILE A 60 -4.45 2.57 3.15
C ILE A 60 -4.03 3.90 2.55
N VAL A 61 -4.18 4.97 3.33
CA VAL A 61 -3.64 6.31 3.02
C VAL A 61 -3.09 6.98 4.28
N THR A 62 -2.25 7.98 4.07
CA THR A 62 -1.85 8.92 5.11
C THR A 62 -2.61 10.23 4.88
N ALA A 63 -3.38 10.64 5.85
CA ALA A 63 -4.17 11.88 5.84
C ALA A 63 -3.26 13.12 5.87
N PRO A 64 -3.75 14.32 5.51
CA PRO A 64 -2.94 15.54 5.48
C PRO A 64 -2.28 15.90 6.81
N ASN A 65 -2.90 15.58 7.95
CA ASN A 65 -2.32 15.79 9.28
C ASN A 65 -1.25 14.73 9.67
N GLY A 66 -1.11 13.67 8.86
CA GLY A 66 -0.20 12.55 9.09
C GLY A 66 -0.84 11.33 9.77
N ASP A 67 -2.11 11.36 10.10
CA ASP A 67 -2.83 10.17 10.57
C ASP A 67 -2.87 9.11 9.46
N VAL A 68 -2.78 7.85 9.84
CA VAL A 68 -2.89 6.73 8.91
C VAL A 68 -4.31 6.18 8.98
N ILE A 69 -4.93 5.99 7.83
CA ILE A 69 -6.28 5.43 7.71
C ILE A 69 -6.19 4.16 6.89
N VAL A 70 -6.70 3.06 7.45
CA VAL A 70 -6.95 1.81 6.72
C VAL A 70 -8.43 1.62 6.54
N ALA A 71 -8.85 1.17 5.37
CA ALA A 71 -10.23 0.82 5.06
C ALA A 71 -10.28 -0.61 4.48
N ILE A 72 -11.39 -1.32 4.72
CA ILE A 72 -11.56 -2.70 4.30
C ILE A 72 -13.05 -3.06 4.21
N ASP A 73 -13.40 -4.08 3.42
CA ASP A 73 -14.70 -4.75 3.45
C ASP A 73 -14.89 -5.50 4.77
N GLU A 74 -16.00 -5.27 5.44
CA GLU A 74 -16.54 -6.15 6.48
C GLU A 74 -17.66 -6.98 5.86
N ARG A 75 -17.44 -8.26 5.63
CA ARG A 75 -18.36 -9.18 4.93
C ARG A 75 -19.13 -10.00 5.94
N VAL A 76 -20.44 -9.77 6.03
CA VAL A 76 -21.26 -10.27 7.14
C VAL A 76 -21.74 -11.71 6.91
N PRO A 77 -22.60 -12.03 5.92
CA PRO A 77 -23.14 -13.39 5.85
C PRO A 77 -22.24 -14.38 5.12
N SER A 78 -21.33 -13.87 4.28
CA SER A 78 -20.41 -14.71 3.50
C SER A 78 -19.18 -13.95 3.04
N CYS A 79 -18.09 -14.65 2.72
CA CYS A 79 -16.89 -14.04 2.13
C CYS A 79 -17.01 -13.83 0.61
N GLY A 80 -18.20 -13.92 0.02
CA GLY A 80 -18.44 -13.65 -1.39
C GLY A 80 -18.11 -12.20 -1.76
N ASP A 81 -17.65 -11.99 -3.00
CA ASP A 81 -17.43 -10.65 -3.52
C ASP A 81 -18.79 -9.98 -3.85
N LEU A 82 -18.82 -8.68 -3.98
CA LEU A 82 -19.94 -7.75 -4.14
C LEU A 82 -21.29 -8.40 -4.48
N LYS A 83 -21.46 -8.99 -5.67
CA LYS A 83 -22.73 -9.57 -6.10
C LYS A 83 -23.06 -10.94 -5.50
N TRP A 84 -22.17 -11.51 -4.74
CA TRP A 84 -22.33 -12.82 -4.09
C TRP A 84 -22.42 -12.72 -2.56
N SER A 85 -22.49 -11.51 -2.03
CA SER A 85 -22.69 -11.27 -0.60
C SER A 85 -23.79 -10.22 -0.39
N ASN A 86 -24.77 -10.56 0.43
CA ASN A 86 -25.96 -9.71 0.66
C ASN A 86 -25.72 -8.57 1.66
N ASP A 87 -24.53 -8.51 2.24
CA ASP A 87 -24.20 -7.53 3.26
C ASP A 87 -22.67 -7.39 3.33
N ILE A 88 -22.18 -6.30 2.74
CA ILE A 88 -20.79 -5.89 2.83
C ILE A 88 -20.78 -4.43 3.24
N ASN A 89 -20.05 -4.14 4.31
CA ASN A 89 -19.88 -2.80 4.87
C ASN A 89 -18.46 -2.31 4.65
N ILE A 90 -18.25 -1.00 4.66
CA ILE A 90 -16.90 -0.41 4.67
C ILE A 90 -16.58 0.06 6.07
N VAL A 91 -15.53 -0.52 6.63
CA VAL A 91 -15.02 -0.17 7.96
C VAL A 91 -13.61 0.36 7.89
N ILE A 92 -13.24 1.19 8.87
CA ILE A 92 -11.91 1.78 8.97
C ILE A 92 -11.30 1.58 10.35
N ARG A 93 -9.98 1.75 10.43
CA ARG A 93 -9.23 2.11 11.64
C ARG A 93 -8.30 3.26 11.35
N ARG A 94 -8.00 4.06 12.37
CA ARG A 94 -7.08 5.20 12.29
C ARG A 94 -5.94 5.06 13.29
N SER A 95 -4.76 5.53 12.90
CA SER A 95 -3.60 5.65 13.77
C SER A 95 -3.06 7.08 13.71
N THR A 96 -2.76 7.67 14.86
CA THR A 96 -2.18 9.01 14.99
C THR A 96 -0.67 8.99 15.26
N ASP A 97 -0.08 7.80 15.33
CA ASP A 97 1.31 7.56 15.77
C ASP A 97 2.11 6.71 14.77
N ASN A 98 1.86 6.90 13.46
CA ASN A 98 2.51 6.18 12.36
C ASN A 98 2.27 4.64 12.39
N GLY A 99 1.10 4.20 12.84
CA GLY A 99 0.72 2.79 12.82
C GLY A 99 1.20 1.99 14.03
N ILE A 100 1.63 2.65 15.12
CA ILE A 100 2.01 1.97 16.37
C ILE A 100 0.75 1.50 17.11
N THR A 101 -0.24 2.39 17.25
CA THR A 101 -1.54 2.06 17.83
C THR A 101 -2.68 2.44 16.89
N TRP A 102 -3.83 1.79 17.06
CA TRP A 102 -4.99 1.94 16.16
C TRP A 102 -6.28 2.13 16.97
N SER A 103 -7.19 2.94 16.41
CA SER A 103 -8.55 3.09 16.94
C SER A 103 -9.31 1.75 16.95
N ASN A 104 -10.46 1.72 17.59
CA ASN A 104 -11.44 0.66 17.34
C ASN A 104 -11.88 0.66 15.87
N ILE A 105 -12.52 -0.41 15.43
CA ILE A 105 -13.16 -0.47 14.11
C ILE A 105 -14.33 0.53 14.11
N GLU A 106 -14.37 1.37 13.08
CA GLU A 106 -15.41 2.38 12.87
C GLU A 106 -16.08 2.09 11.52
N THR A 107 -17.40 2.04 11.47
CA THR A 107 -18.17 1.83 10.24
C THR A 107 -18.32 3.16 9.51
N VAL A 108 -17.97 3.19 8.23
CA VAL A 108 -18.10 4.38 7.35
C VAL A 108 -19.32 4.25 6.45
N VAL A 109 -19.52 3.05 5.88
CA VAL A 109 -20.66 2.77 5.01
C VAL A 109 -21.29 1.47 5.47
N ASP A 110 -22.58 1.54 5.72
CA ASP A 110 -23.43 0.43 6.14
C ASP A 110 -24.80 0.59 5.48
N PHE A 111 -25.25 -0.44 4.81
CA PHE A 111 -26.57 -0.50 4.19
C PHE A 111 -27.36 -1.67 4.80
N PRO A 112 -28.69 -1.63 4.76
CA PRO A 112 -29.50 -2.78 5.17
C PRO A 112 -29.15 -4.05 4.39
N LEU A 113 -29.37 -5.21 5.03
CA LEU A 113 -29.25 -6.53 4.38
C LEU A 113 -29.96 -6.53 3.01
N GLY A 114 -29.33 -7.11 2.00
CA GLY A 114 -29.74 -7.06 0.60
C GLY A 114 -29.02 -5.99 -0.22
N LYS A 115 -28.18 -5.19 0.43
CA LYS A 115 -27.38 -4.13 -0.20
C LYS A 115 -25.92 -4.25 0.25
N SER A 116 -25.01 -4.11 -0.69
CA SER A 116 -23.57 -4.29 -0.43
C SER A 116 -22.74 -3.10 -0.89
N ALA A 117 -21.74 -2.74 -0.09
CA ALA A 117 -20.69 -1.78 -0.43
C ALA A 117 -19.33 -2.47 -0.33
N SER A 118 -18.52 -2.46 -1.40
CA SER A 118 -17.27 -3.24 -1.47
C SER A 118 -16.15 -2.49 -2.19
N ASP A 119 -14.93 -3.00 -2.05
CA ASP A 119 -13.72 -2.53 -2.72
C ASP A 119 -13.31 -1.10 -2.36
N PRO A 120 -13.14 -0.76 -1.07
CA PRO A 120 -12.78 0.58 -0.67
C PRO A 120 -11.48 1.03 -1.33
N SER A 121 -11.48 2.28 -1.78
CA SER A 121 -10.28 2.93 -2.28
C SER A 121 -10.29 4.41 -1.93
N MET A 122 -9.11 5.00 -1.74
CA MET A 122 -9.03 6.36 -1.23
C MET A 122 -8.15 7.27 -2.10
N ILE A 123 -8.54 8.54 -2.19
CA ILE A 123 -7.68 9.62 -2.69
C ILE A 123 -7.58 10.68 -1.58
N VAL A 124 -6.37 11.14 -1.34
CA VAL A 124 -6.10 12.29 -0.47
C VAL A 124 -5.85 13.52 -1.35
N ASP A 125 -6.72 14.49 -1.25
CA ASP A 125 -6.53 15.81 -1.84
C ASP A 125 -5.74 16.69 -0.86
N LYS A 126 -4.46 16.84 -1.09
CA LYS A 126 -3.55 17.62 -0.25
C LYS A 126 -3.78 19.14 -0.35
N ILE A 127 -4.51 19.61 -1.38
CA ILE A 127 -4.81 21.03 -1.58
C ILE A 127 -5.98 21.47 -0.72
N THR A 128 -7.06 20.68 -0.69
CA THR A 128 -8.26 20.97 0.11
C THR A 128 -8.27 20.27 1.46
N ASN A 129 -7.31 19.37 1.72
CA ASN A 129 -7.25 18.48 2.87
C ASN A 129 -8.43 17.50 2.98
N ASN A 130 -9.12 17.22 1.87
CA ASN A 130 -10.18 16.25 1.81
C ASN A 130 -9.64 14.83 1.56
N ILE A 131 -10.35 13.85 2.07
CA ILE A 131 -10.14 12.44 1.76
C ILE A 131 -11.42 11.93 1.10
N PHE A 132 -11.30 11.36 -0.09
CA PHE A 132 -12.37 10.69 -0.79
C PHE A 132 -12.23 9.19 -0.58
N LEU A 133 -13.30 8.51 -0.16
CA LEU A 133 -13.37 7.06 -0.07
C LEU A 133 -14.42 6.60 -1.07
N PHE A 134 -13.98 5.89 -2.10
CA PHE A 134 -14.81 5.30 -3.14
C PHE A 134 -15.14 3.87 -2.76
N TYR A 135 -16.29 3.40 -3.23
CA TYR A 135 -16.70 2.00 -3.12
C TYR A 135 -17.71 1.66 -4.20
N ASN A 136 -17.91 0.37 -4.43
CA ASN A 136 -18.87 -0.18 -5.38
C ASN A 136 -20.12 -0.59 -4.61
N TYR A 137 -21.30 -0.20 -5.09
CA TYR A 137 -22.59 -0.46 -4.42
C TYR A 137 -23.49 -1.31 -5.30
N MET A 138 -24.23 -2.22 -4.69
CA MET A 138 -25.29 -3.00 -5.32
C MET A 138 -26.53 -3.07 -4.42
N ASP A 139 -27.71 -2.93 -5.02
CA ASP A 139 -28.99 -3.30 -4.44
C ASP A 139 -29.40 -4.68 -4.98
N LEU A 140 -29.02 -5.72 -4.26
CA LEU A 140 -29.22 -7.11 -4.67
C LEU A 140 -30.69 -7.56 -4.62
N ASP A 141 -31.53 -6.87 -3.83
CA ASP A 141 -32.94 -7.16 -3.69
C ASP A 141 -33.76 -6.61 -4.88
N ASN A 142 -33.43 -5.38 -5.33
CA ASN A 142 -34.25 -4.66 -6.28
C ASN A 142 -33.60 -4.50 -7.66
N GLU A 143 -32.28 -4.39 -7.75
CA GLU A 143 -31.54 -4.11 -8.99
C GLU A 143 -30.34 -5.05 -9.17
N LYS A 144 -30.62 -6.34 -9.22
CA LYS A 144 -29.59 -7.36 -9.41
C LYS A 144 -28.80 -7.10 -10.71
N ASP A 145 -27.45 -7.26 -10.62
CA ASP A 145 -26.51 -7.03 -11.70
C ASP A 145 -26.42 -5.56 -12.19
N VAL A 146 -26.83 -4.60 -11.37
CA VAL A 146 -26.54 -3.18 -11.57
C VAL A 146 -25.48 -2.74 -10.57
N TYR A 147 -24.37 -2.18 -11.10
CA TYR A 147 -23.21 -1.76 -10.29
C TYR A 147 -23.16 -0.24 -10.24
N TYR A 148 -23.28 0.31 -9.06
CA TYR A 148 -23.16 1.74 -8.81
C TYR A 148 -21.80 2.09 -8.22
N LEU A 149 -21.30 3.26 -8.55
CA LEU A 149 -19.98 3.76 -8.17
C LEU A 149 -20.17 4.96 -7.25
N HIS A 150 -19.90 4.76 -5.98
CA HIS A 150 -20.20 5.72 -4.92
C HIS A 150 -18.92 6.33 -4.32
N VAL A 151 -19.09 7.49 -3.68
CA VAL A 151 -18.05 8.15 -2.91
C VAL A 151 -18.61 8.76 -1.63
N VAL A 152 -17.81 8.72 -0.56
CA VAL A 152 -17.99 9.54 0.64
C VAL A 152 -16.73 10.38 0.85
N LYS A 153 -16.89 11.54 1.50
CA LYS A 153 -15.82 12.52 1.71
C LYS A 153 -15.64 12.82 3.19
N SER A 154 -14.39 12.92 3.62
CA SER A 154 -14.00 13.45 4.93
C SER A 154 -13.18 14.73 4.76
N SER A 155 -13.49 15.76 5.55
CA SER A 155 -12.72 17.02 5.64
C SER A 155 -12.00 17.19 6.97
N ASP A 156 -11.99 16.17 7.82
CA ASP A 156 -11.45 16.19 9.19
C ASP A 156 -10.48 15.03 9.47
N ASN A 157 -9.77 14.60 8.41
CA ASN A 157 -8.78 13.51 8.44
C ASN A 157 -9.40 12.15 8.81
N GLY A 158 -10.57 11.84 8.27
CA GLY A 158 -11.24 10.55 8.42
C GLY A 158 -11.97 10.35 9.74
N LYS A 159 -12.24 11.42 10.51
CA LYS A 159 -13.03 11.32 11.75
C LYS A 159 -14.50 11.24 11.49
N THR A 160 -14.98 12.01 10.51
CA THR A 160 -16.37 11.96 10.05
C THR A 160 -16.43 11.91 8.52
N TRP A 161 -17.51 11.37 8.00
CA TRP A 161 -17.71 11.16 6.57
C TRP A 161 -19.06 11.71 6.12
N SER A 162 -19.12 12.19 4.90
CA SER A 162 -20.35 12.67 4.26
C SER A 162 -21.35 11.51 4.06
N LYS A 163 -22.57 11.85 3.71
CA LYS A 163 -23.48 10.87 3.12
C LYS A 163 -22.92 10.33 1.81
N PRO A 164 -23.25 9.09 1.42
CA PRO A 164 -22.93 8.54 0.12
C PRO A 164 -23.42 9.42 -1.05
N GLU A 165 -22.57 9.56 -2.06
CA GLU A 165 -22.88 10.19 -3.34
C GLU A 165 -22.69 9.18 -4.45
N ASP A 166 -23.72 9.00 -5.30
CA ASP A 166 -23.64 8.19 -6.51
C ASP A 166 -23.02 9.02 -7.65
N ILE A 167 -21.83 8.65 -8.08
CA ILE A 167 -21.11 9.29 -9.17
C ILE A 167 -21.14 8.47 -10.46
N THR A 168 -21.91 7.39 -10.53
CA THR A 168 -21.97 6.45 -11.64
C THR A 168 -22.20 7.16 -12.97
N SER A 169 -23.17 8.07 -13.03
CA SER A 169 -23.52 8.82 -14.25
C SER A 169 -22.42 9.78 -14.73
N GLN A 170 -21.46 10.14 -13.85
CA GLN A 170 -20.36 11.02 -14.18
C GLN A 170 -19.15 10.25 -14.76
N ILE A 171 -18.99 8.97 -14.35
CA ILE A 171 -17.78 8.19 -14.68
C ILE A 171 -18.06 6.91 -15.47
N ALA A 172 -19.31 6.65 -15.83
CA ALA A 172 -19.68 5.50 -16.65
C ALA A 172 -20.72 5.91 -17.70
N LYS A 173 -20.73 5.24 -18.87
CA LYS A 173 -21.71 5.48 -19.92
C LYS A 173 -23.06 4.85 -19.56
N PRO A 174 -24.19 5.45 -19.96
CA PRO A 174 -25.53 4.90 -19.69
C PRO A 174 -25.72 3.46 -20.21
N GLU A 175 -25.14 3.14 -21.38
CA GLU A 175 -25.20 1.81 -21.98
C GLU A 175 -24.46 0.73 -21.17
N TRP A 176 -23.58 1.11 -20.25
CA TRP A 176 -22.88 0.20 -19.34
C TRP A 176 -23.70 -0.15 -18.07
N LYS A 177 -25.00 0.19 -18.03
CA LYS A 177 -25.82 0.00 -16.81
C LYS A 177 -25.64 -1.40 -16.22
N ASN A 178 -25.75 -2.43 -17.02
CA ASN A 178 -25.67 -3.83 -16.59
C ASN A 178 -24.29 -4.47 -16.78
N ASP A 179 -23.28 -3.71 -17.21
CA ASP A 179 -21.92 -4.22 -17.28
C ASP A 179 -21.35 -4.40 -15.88
N PHE A 180 -20.57 -5.47 -15.70
CA PHE A 180 -19.77 -5.60 -14.49
C PHE A 180 -18.67 -4.55 -14.50
N LYS A 181 -18.89 -3.49 -13.75
CA LYS A 181 -17.95 -2.39 -13.59
C LYS A 181 -17.73 -2.07 -12.12
N PHE A 182 -16.51 -1.63 -11.80
CA PHE A 182 -16.13 -1.31 -10.43
C PHE A 182 -14.94 -0.34 -10.39
N ILE A 183 -14.88 0.51 -9.37
CA ILE A 183 -13.70 1.28 -9.01
C ILE A 183 -12.70 0.32 -8.35
N THR A 184 -11.45 0.32 -8.79
CA THR A 184 -10.44 -0.60 -8.26
C THR A 184 -10.07 -0.24 -6.83
N SER A 185 -10.03 -1.23 -5.93
CA SER A 185 -9.73 -1.02 -4.52
C SER A 185 -8.33 -0.46 -4.26
N GLY A 186 -8.09 0.05 -3.06
CA GLY A 186 -6.79 0.52 -2.59
C GLY A 186 -6.66 2.04 -2.67
N ARG A 187 -6.14 2.61 -3.76
CA ARG A 187 -5.96 4.07 -3.84
C ARG A 187 -5.86 4.61 -5.26
N GLY A 188 -6.32 5.87 -5.43
CA GLY A 188 -5.95 6.73 -6.53
C GLY A 188 -4.84 7.72 -6.13
N ILE A 189 -4.66 8.76 -6.93
CA ILE A 189 -3.61 9.77 -6.75
C ILE A 189 -4.15 11.19 -6.85
N GLN A 190 -3.39 12.15 -6.31
CA GLN A 190 -3.40 13.54 -6.72
C GLN A 190 -2.12 13.82 -7.53
N THR A 191 -2.28 14.39 -8.73
CA THR A 191 -1.15 14.79 -9.57
C THR A 191 -0.48 16.05 -9.05
N THR A 192 0.71 16.36 -9.56
CA THR A 192 1.42 17.62 -9.24
C THR A 192 0.65 18.87 -9.69
N SER A 193 -0.24 18.74 -10.68
CA SER A 193 -1.15 19.82 -11.12
C SER A 193 -2.42 19.96 -10.28
N GLY A 194 -2.62 19.08 -9.29
CA GLY A 194 -3.79 19.07 -8.40
C GLY A 194 -4.96 18.18 -8.84
N LYS A 195 -4.90 17.56 -10.03
CA LYS A 195 -5.95 16.66 -10.51
C LYS A 195 -6.02 15.41 -9.63
N LEU A 196 -7.22 14.94 -9.36
CA LEU A 196 -7.47 13.65 -8.73
C LEU A 196 -7.69 12.61 -9.82
N LEU A 197 -6.96 11.49 -9.79
CA LEU A 197 -7.08 10.43 -10.78
C LEU A 197 -7.21 9.06 -10.11
N HIS A 198 -8.03 8.20 -10.70
CA HIS A 198 -8.24 6.83 -10.27
C HIS A 198 -8.57 5.90 -11.43
N CYS A 199 -8.67 4.59 -11.17
CA CYS A 199 -8.98 3.56 -12.16
C CYS A 199 -10.36 2.94 -11.90
N MET A 200 -11.14 2.78 -12.97
CA MET A 200 -12.41 2.06 -13.00
C MET A 200 -12.35 0.99 -14.08
N VAL A 201 -12.73 -0.22 -13.74
CA VAL A 201 -12.81 -1.36 -14.68
C VAL A 201 -14.24 -1.53 -15.16
N ASN A 202 -14.40 -1.76 -16.47
CA ASN A 202 -15.56 -2.38 -17.07
C ASN A 202 -15.07 -3.66 -17.77
N LEU A 203 -15.48 -4.82 -17.30
CA LEU A 203 -14.97 -6.10 -17.79
C LEU A 203 -15.25 -6.33 -19.30
N ASN A 204 -16.27 -5.69 -19.85
CA ASN A 204 -16.60 -5.78 -21.28
C ASN A 204 -15.82 -4.77 -22.13
N ASN A 205 -15.47 -3.62 -21.56
CA ASN A 205 -14.95 -2.47 -22.32
C ASN A 205 -13.51 -2.10 -21.96
N GLY A 206 -12.92 -2.70 -20.93
CA GLY A 206 -11.56 -2.41 -20.45
C GLY A 206 -11.54 -1.49 -19.24
N MET A 207 -10.34 -1.14 -18.80
CA MET A 207 -10.13 -0.22 -17.71
C MET A 207 -10.13 1.23 -18.22
N HIS A 208 -10.72 2.13 -17.45
CA HIS A 208 -10.74 3.57 -17.70
C HIS A 208 -10.13 4.34 -16.54
N VAL A 209 -9.43 5.43 -16.86
CA VAL A 209 -9.04 6.41 -15.85
C VAL A 209 -10.21 7.38 -15.66
N PHE A 210 -10.59 7.64 -14.44
CA PHE A 210 -11.51 8.71 -14.08
C PHE A 210 -10.84 9.70 -13.13
N GLY A 211 -11.39 10.89 -13.01
CA GLY A 211 -10.79 11.90 -12.16
C GLY A 211 -11.68 13.11 -11.90
N SER A 212 -11.08 14.10 -11.24
CA SER A 212 -11.66 15.40 -10.97
C SER A 212 -10.60 16.49 -11.12
N ASP A 213 -10.96 17.56 -11.80
CA ASP A 213 -10.13 18.76 -11.95
C ASP A 213 -10.53 19.90 -10.98
N ASP A 214 -11.59 19.70 -10.19
CA ASP A 214 -12.20 20.69 -9.29
C ASP A 214 -12.28 20.20 -7.83
N HIS A 215 -11.32 19.35 -7.44
CA HIS A 215 -11.20 18.83 -6.08
C HIS A 215 -12.40 17.99 -5.62
N GLY A 216 -12.94 17.16 -6.52
CA GLY A 216 -14.02 16.23 -6.25
C GLY A 216 -15.41 16.86 -6.14
N LYS A 217 -15.63 18.04 -6.72
CA LYS A 217 -16.98 18.60 -6.87
C LYS A 217 -17.72 17.94 -8.03
N THR A 218 -16.99 17.66 -9.11
CA THR A 218 -17.46 16.88 -10.27
C THR A 218 -16.43 15.86 -10.67
N TRP A 219 -16.90 14.76 -11.29
CA TRP A 219 -16.07 13.67 -11.77
C TRP A 219 -16.26 13.47 -13.27
N TYR A 220 -15.22 13.01 -13.94
CA TYR A 220 -15.25 12.63 -15.34
C TYR A 220 -14.47 11.34 -15.55
N PHE A 221 -14.64 10.66 -16.67
CA PHE A 221 -13.76 9.57 -17.09
C PHE A 221 -13.13 9.85 -18.45
N LEU A 222 -11.96 9.27 -18.68
CA LEU A 222 -11.31 9.32 -19.99
C LEU A 222 -11.87 8.20 -20.86
N ASP A 223 -12.54 8.57 -21.95
CA ASP A 223 -13.13 7.60 -22.89
C ASP A 223 -12.07 6.99 -23.83
N THR A 224 -11.01 6.48 -23.22
CA THR A 224 -9.90 5.78 -23.87
C THR A 224 -9.63 4.49 -23.09
N PRO A 225 -10.25 3.37 -23.52
CA PRO A 225 -10.10 2.12 -22.78
C PRO A 225 -8.66 1.61 -22.81
N ILE A 226 -8.22 1.09 -21.70
CA ILE A 226 -6.92 0.46 -21.49
C ILE A 226 -7.10 -1.05 -21.47
N GLN A 227 -6.41 -1.75 -22.36
CA GLN A 227 -6.46 -3.21 -22.47
C GLN A 227 -5.07 -3.78 -22.83
N PRO A 228 -4.72 -5.01 -22.36
CA PRO A 228 -5.47 -5.79 -21.37
C PRO A 228 -5.29 -5.22 -19.96
N ALA A 229 -6.35 -5.07 -19.21
CA ALA A 229 -6.33 -4.56 -17.85
C ALA A 229 -7.56 -5.03 -17.05
N ASP A 230 -7.32 -5.34 -15.79
CA ASP A 230 -8.28 -5.57 -14.73
C ASP A 230 -7.93 -4.58 -13.59
N GLU A 231 -8.02 -4.95 -12.33
CA GLU A 231 -7.63 -4.10 -11.21
C GLU A 231 -6.26 -3.45 -11.43
N SER A 232 -6.25 -2.14 -11.44
CA SER A 232 -5.09 -1.34 -11.86
C SER A 232 -4.83 -0.20 -10.88
N LYS A 233 -3.61 0.28 -10.88
CA LYS A 233 -3.21 1.47 -10.13
C LYS A 233 -2.52 2.46 -11.06
N ILE A 234 -2.82 3.74 -10.85
CA ILE A 234 -2.25 4.84 -11.60
C ILE A 234 -1.21 5.59 -10.78
N VAL A 235 -0.14 6.06 -11.41
CA VAL A 235 0.83 7.01 -10.85
C VAL A 235 1.20 8.06 -11.88
N GLU A 236 1.54 9.26 -11.42
CA GLU A 236 2.17 10.29 -12.23
C GLU A 236 3.68 10.08 -12.22
N LEU A 237 4.30 10.07 -13.41
CA LEU A 237 5.74 9.98 -13.58
C LEU A 237 6.42 11.35 -13.43
N ALA A 238 7.73 11.37 -13.29
CA ALA A 238 8.50 12.61 -13.04
C ALA A 238 8.40 13.64 -14.16
N ASP A 239 8.16 13.23 -15.39
CA ASP A 239 7.94 14.10 -16.53
C ASP A 239 6.49 14.61 -16.66
N GLY A 240 5.59 14.12 -15.80
CA GLY A 240 4.16 14.44 -15.81
C GLY A 240 3.32 13.46 -16.63
N SER A 241 3.93 12.47 -17.31
CA SER A 241 3.19 11.40 -17.96
C SER A 241 2.49 10.50 -16.93
N LEU A 242 1.50 9.74 -17.38
CA LEU A 242 0.75 8.81 -16.53
C LEU A 242 1.23 7.38 -16.78
N MET A 243 1.33 6.58 -15.71
CA MET A 243 1.55 5.15 -15.78
C MET A 243 0.43 4.42 -15.06
N VAL A 244 -0.14 3.43 -15.73
CA VAL A 244 -1.06 2.46 -15.15
C VAL A 244 -0.37 1.11 -15.06
N ASN A 245 -0.33 0.54 -13.87
CA ASN A 245 0.16 -0.83 -13.62
C ASN A 245 -1.06 -1.74 -13.44
N ALA A 246 -1.28 -2.64 -14.40
CA ALA A 246 -2.49 -3.41 -14.55
C ALA A 246 -2.31 -4.89 -14.18
N ARG A 247 -3.27 -5.43 -13.43
CA ARG A 247 -3.52 -6.86 -13.30
C ARG A 247 -4.02 -7.40 -14.63
N VAL A 248 -3.47 -8.53 -15.07
CA VAL A 248 -4.00 -9.27 -16.22
C VAL A 248 -4.11 -10.74 -15.83
N ASN A 249 -5.33 -11.24 -15.74
CA ASN A 249 -5.60 -12.58 -15.28
C ASN A 249 -4.95 -13.65 -16.16
N LYS A 250 -4.40 -14.71 -15.53
CA LYS A 250 -3.80 -15.87 -16.19
C LYS A 250 -2.59 -15.58 -17.09
N LYS A 251 -1.91 -14.44 -16.92
CA LYS A 251 -0.71 -14.09 -17.69
C LYS A 251 0.59 -14.27 -16.94
N GLY A 252 0.54 -14.41 -15.61
CA GLY A 252 1.71 -14.61 -14.75
C GLY A 252 2.59 -13.37 -14.56
N LEU A 253 2.16 -12.21 -15.08
CA LEU A 253 2.90 -10.95 -15.00
C LEU A 253 1.97 -9.73 -15.12
N ARG A 254 2.51 -8.55 -14.75
CA ARG A 254 1.81 -7.26 -14.89
C ARG A 254 1.96 -6.70 -16.29
N TYR A 255 0.97 -5.89 -16.68
CA TYR A 255 1.06 -5.01 -17.83
C TYR A 255 1.19 -3.57 -17.37
N VAL A 256 2.01 -2.81 -18.09
CA VAL A 256 2.25 -1.40 -17.84
C VAL A 256 1.76 -0.61 -19.05
N HIS A 257 0.92 0.38 -18.78
CA HIS A 257 0.40 1.28 -19.80
C HIS A 257 0.89 2.69 -19.48
N THR A 258 1.49 3.38 -20.44
CA THR A 258 2.01 4.74 -20.27
C THR A 258 1.35 5.71 -21.21
N SER A 259 1.13 6.94 -20.77
CA SER A 259 0.55 8.01 -21.56
C SER A 259 1.29 9.33 -21.33
N SER A 260 1.92 9.86 -22.37
CA SER A 260 2.47 11.22 -22.41
C SER A 260 1.41 12.26 -22.80
N SER A 261 0.22 11.82 -23.20
CA SER A 261 -0.88 12.66 -23.69
C SER A 261 -1.99 12.88 -22.66
N GLN A 262 -1.69 12.71 -21.37
CA GLN A 262 -2.66 12.83 -20.26
C GLN A 262 -3.86 11.86 -20.42
N GLY A 263 -3.57 10.62 -20.84
CA GLY A 263 -4.57 9.56 -20.97
C GLY A 263 -5.35 9.55 -22.28
N LYS A 264 -5.02 10.40 -23.27
CA LYS A 264 -5.67 10.37 -24.58
C LYS A 264 -5.23 9.18 -25.43
N THR A 265 -4.01 8.71 -25.24
CA THR A 265 -3.43 7.53 -25.88
C THR A 265 -2.57 6.78 -24.90
N TRP A 266 -2.47 5.47 -25.07
CA TRP A 266 -1.73 4.58 -24.19
C TRP A 266 -0.79 3.68 -24.96
N GLU A 267 0.45 3.58 -24.50
CA GLU A 267 1.42 2.58 -24.93
C GLU A 267 1.40 1.42 -23.93
N THR A 268 1.30 0.19 -24.42
CA THR A 268 1.14 -1.01 -23.58
C THR A 268 2.36 -1.91 -23.68
N LYS A 269 2.87 -2.34 -22.53
CA LYS A 269 3.99 -3.28 -22.41
C LYS A 269 3.71 -4.32 -21.33
N ALA A 270 3.96 -5.59 -21.64
CA ALA A 270 4.05 -6.64 -20.63
C ALA A 270 5.40 -6.48 -19.88
N ASP A 271 5.37 -6.50 -18.55
CA ASP A 271 6.59 -6.37 -17.74
C ASP A 271 6.96 -7.71 -17.09
N SER A 272 7.91 -8.41 -17.72
CA SER A 272 8.39 -9.71 -17.25
C SER A 272 9.14 -9.66 -15.91
N THR A 273 9.52 -8.47 -15.44
CA THR A 273 10.15 -8.30 -14.13
C THR A 273 9.14 -8.20 -12.99
N LEU A 274 7.87 -7.96 -13.32
CA LEU A 274 6.75 -7.86 -12.39
C LEU A 274 5.85 -9.10 -12.52
N ILE A 275 6.36 -10.27 -12.07
CA ILE A 275 5.56 -11.51 -12.03
C ILE A 275 4.37 -11.35 -11.08
N ASP A 276 3.19 -11.88 -11.48
CA ASP A 276 1.93 -11.66 -10.76
C ASP A 276 0.93 -12.79 -11.01
N PRO A 277 0.25 -13.32 -9.97
CA PRO A 277 -0.68 -14.43 -10.11
C PRO A 277 -2.08 -14.00 -10.58
N GLY A 278 -2.26 -12.78 -11.05
CA GLY A 278 -3.59 -12.19 -11.26
C GLY A 278 -4.18 -11.72 -9.93
N CYS A 279 -3.45 -10.86 -9.22
CA CYS A 279 -3.85 -10.31 -7.93
C CYS A 279 -3.78 -8.79 -7.94
N ASN A 280 -4.60 -8.12 -7.12
CA ASN A 280 -4.50 -6.68 -6.96
C ASN A 280 -3.17 -6.32 -6.28
N ALA A 281 -2.52 -5.27 -6.79
CA ALA A 281 -1.21 -4.81 -6.36
C ALA A 281 -1.30 -3.34 -5.93
N SER A 282 -0.21 -2.81 -5.38
CA SER A 282 -0.08 -1.38 -5.09
C SER A 282 1.15 -0.80 -5.76
N ILE A 283 1.02 0.39 -6.34
CA ILE A 283 2.15 1.20 -6.79
C ILE A 283 1.99 2.61 -6.25
N ILE A 284 3.09 3.19 -5.74
CA ILE A 284 3.09 4.55 -5.22
C ILE A 284 4.35 5.31 -5.63
N ARG A 285 4.23 6.62 -5.80
CA ARG A 285 5.36 7.56 -5.78
C ARG A 285 5.85 7.68 -4.34
N TYR A 286 7.08 7.22 -4.05
CA TYR A 286 7.67 7.35 -2.72
C TYR A 286 8.35 8.70 -2.54
N THR A 287 9.20 9.10 -3.51
CA THR A 287 9.85 10.41 -3.51
C THR A 287 9.92 10.98 -4.93
N SER A 288 9.94 12.31 -5.04
CA SER A 288 10.11 13.02 -6.30
C SER A 288 11.17 14.11 -6.20
N VAL A 289 12.00 14.24 -7.23
CA VAL A 289 12.95 15.36 -7.34
C VAL A 289 12.21 16.69 -7.37
N LYS A 290 10.98 16.73 -7.93
CA LYS A 290 10.12 17.92 -7.91
C LYS A 290 9.66 18.31 -6.48
N GLU A 291 9.67 17.39 -5.53
CA GLU A 291 9.36 17.61 -4.12
C GLU A 291 10.63 17.88 -3.27
N GLY A 292 11.78 18.11 -3.92
CA GLY A 292 13.05 18.44 -3.27
C GLY A 292 13.90 17.24 -2.84
N TYR A 293 13.50 16.01 -3.14
CA TYR A 293 14.33 14.83 -2.90
C TYR A 293 15.43 14.69 -3.93
N LYS A 294 16.50 13.95 -3.63
CA LYS A 294 17.61 13.72 -4.57
C LYS A 294 17.27 12.71 -5.67
N LYS A 295 16.31 11.84 -5.43
CA LYS A 295 15.95 10.74 -6.34
C LYS A 295 14.44 10.64 -6.50
N ASN A 296 14.02 10.29 -7.70
CA ASN A 296 12.68 9.75 -7.94
C ASN A 296 12.65 8.29 -7.50
N ARG A 297 11.62 7.88 -6.77
CA ARG A 297 11.43 6.49 -6.38
C ARG A 297 9.98 6.08 -6.53
N LEU A 298 9.72 4.99 -7.23
CA LEU A 298 8.46 4.29 -7.24
C LEU A 298 8.59 3.01 -6.40
N LEU A 299 7.54 2.68 -5.65
CA LEU A 299 7.42 1.41 -4.95
C LEU A 299 6.27 0.60 -5.53
N PHE A 300 6.47 -0.69 -5.67
CA PHE A 300 5.47 -1.64 -6.13
C PHE A 300 5.39 -2.82 -5.15
N SER A 301 4.18 -3.19 -4.70
CA SER A 301 3.96 -4.37 -3.85
C SER A 301 2.96 -5.33 -4.48
N ASN A 302 3.26 -6.62 -4.45
CA ASN A 302 2.33 -7.67 -4.85
C ASN A 302 2.72 -9.05 -4.26
N ALA A 303 1.84 -10.03 -4.42
CA ALA A 303 2.17 -11.44 -4.28
C ALA A 303 3.11 -11.85 -5.44
N LYS A 304 4.42 -12.02 -5.16
CA LYS A 304 5.45 -12.28 -6.18
C LYS A 304 5.46 -13.76 -6.55
N SER A 305 4.56 -14.16 -7.42
CA SER A 305 4.47 -15.51 -8.01
C SER A 305 3.74 -15.41 -9.34
N GLU A 306 3.93 -16.38 -10.23
CA GLU A 306 3.21 -16.43 -11.52
C GLU A 306 1.78 -17.01 -11.38
N LYS A 307 1.52 -17.81 -10.36
CA LYS A 307 0.28 -18.60 -10.24
C LYS A 307 -0.41 -18.44 -8.90
N ASP A 308 0.35 -18.42 -7.82
CA ASP A 308 -0.18 -18.50 -6.47
C ASP A 308 -0.12 -17.14 -5.76
N ARG A 309 -1.09 -16.85 -4.92
CA ARG A 309 -1.10 -15.65 -4.09
C ARG A 309 -0.22 -15.84 -2.86
N VAL A 310 1.10 -15.73 -3.07
CA VAL A 310 2.13 -15.95 -2.05
C VAL A 310 3.27 -14.92 -2.20
N ASN A 311 4.11 -14.82 -1.17
CA ASN A 311 5.35 -14.05 -1.18
C ASN A 311 5.11 -12.54 -1.37
N MET A 312 4.44 -11.90 -0.42
CA MET A 312 4.27 -10.45 -0.42
C MET A 312 5.64 -9.78 -0.53
N THR A 313 5.87 -9.10 -1.65
CA THR A 313 7.18 -8.54 -2.00
C THR A 313 7.03 -7.07 -2.39
N ILE A 314 8.01 -6.25 -2.00
CA ILE A 314 8.12 -4.86 -2.44
C ILE A 314 9.33 -4.68 -3.33
N LYS A 315 9.13 -4.07 -4.48
CA LYS A 315 10.16 -3.66 -5.43
C LYS A 315 10.27 -2.13 -5.46
N ILE A 316 11.45 -1.64 -5.79
CA ILE A 316 11.74 -0.22 -5.97
C ILE A 316 12.26 0.03 -7.38
N SER A 317 11.81 1.13 -7.99
CA SER A 317 12.33 1.67 -9.24
C SER A 317 12.87 3.09 -9.03
N TYR A 318 14.02 3.38 -9.65
CA TYR A 318 14.67 4.69 -9.64
C TYR A 318 14.60 5.42 -10.98
N ASP A 319 14.00 4.79 -11.98
CA ASP A 319 13.96 5.22 -13.38
C ASP A 319 12.55 5.23 -13.96
N GLU A 320 11.58 5.57 -13.09
CA GLU A 320 10.17 5.74 -13.49
C GLU A 320 9.51 4.43 -13.99
N GLY A 321 9.88 3.30 -13.35
CA GLY A 321 9.31 2.00 -13.66
C GLY A 321 9.87 1.32 -14.91
N LYS A 322 10.97 1.84 -15.50
CA LYS A 322 11.65 1.17 -16.62
C LYS A 322 12.36 -0.09 -16.17
N THR A 323 12.97 -0.03 -14.98
CA THR A 323 13.57 -1.19 -14.30
C THR A 323 13.13 -1.24 -12.84
N TRP A 324 13.12 -2.46 -12.29
CA TRP A 324 12.76 -2.73 -10.89
C TRP A 324 13.87 -3.52 -10.20
N SER A 325 14.04 -3.28 -8.91
CA SER A 325 14.90 -4.13 -8.07
C SER A 325 14.35 -5.56 -8.03
N GLU A 326 15.18 -6.52 -7.59
CA GLU A 326 14.71 -7.89 -7.33
C GLU A 326 13.57 -7.94 -6.32
N GLY A 327 13.49 -6.93 -5.46
CA GLY A 327 12.52 -6.77 -4.41
C GLY A 327 12.89 -7.48 -3.12
N LYS A 328 12.31 -7.00 -2.03
CA LYS A 328 12.42 -7.64 -0.72
C LYS A 328 11.11 -8.29 -0.37
N THR A 329 11.14 -9.59 -0.11
CA THR A 329 9.97 -10.34 0.36
C THR A 329 9.70 -9.98 1.81
N ILE A 330 8.54 -9.40 2.04
CA ILE A 330 8.06 -8.95 3.36
C ILE A 330 7.49 -10.12 4.15
N TYR A 331 6.79 -11.00 3.46
CA TYR A 331 6.18 -12.19 4.05
C TYR A 331 6.25 -13.37 3.09
N ILE A 332 6.84 -14.47 3.53
CA ILE A 332 6.88 -15.75 2.81
C ILE A 332 5.64 -16.54 3.24
N GLY A 333 4.72 -16.79 2.31
CA GLY A 333 3.48 -17.51 2.58
C GLY A 333 2.30 -16.90 1.83
N SER A 334 1.10 -17.42 2.12
CA SER A 334 -0.12 -16.96 1.48
C SER A 334 -0.35 -15.48 1.76
N SER A 335 -0.40 -14.69 0.68
CA SER A 335 -0.62 -13.25 0.71
C SER A 335 -1.30 -12.81 -0.58
N ALA A 336 -2.22 -11.85 -0.50
CA ALA A 336 -3.01 -11.46 -1.65
C ALA A 336 -2.99 -9.94 -1.89
N TYR A 337 -4.11 -9.28 -1.76
CA TYR A 337 -4.24 -7.85 -2.02
C TYR A 337 -3.35 -7.04 -1.08
N SER A 338 -2.76 -5.96 -1.59
CA SER A 338 -1.91 -5.06 -0.82
C SER A 338 -2.15 -3.60 -1.19
N SER A 339 -1.95 -2.73 -0.21
CA SER A 339 -1.98 -1.28 -0.37
C SER A 339 -0.87 -0.64 0.45
N MET A 340 -0.21 0.37 -0.12
CA MET A 340 0.91 1.07 0.51
C MET A 340 0.61 2.55 0.72
N THR A 341 1.23 3.13 1.75
CA THR A 341 1.28 4.58 1.98
C THR A 341 2.65 5.00 2.49
N ILE A 342 2.91 6.31 2.47
CA ILE A 342 4.11 6.90 3.08
C ILE A 342 3.66 7.53 4.40
N LEU A 343 4.26 7.09 5.49
CA LEU A 343 3.96 7.58 6.83
C LEU A 343 4.61 8.96 7.05
N LYS A 344 4.10 9.72 8.03
CA LYS A 344 4.62 11.06 8.36
C LYS A 344 6.12 11.05 8.71
N ASN A 345 6.62 9.98 9.28
CA ASN A 345 8.04 9.80 9.59
C ASN A 345 8.89 9.35 8.40
N GLY A 346 8.30 9.23 7.20
CA GLY A 346 8.96 8.78 5.97
C GLY A 346 9.03 7.26 5.80
N ASN A 347 8.62 6.48 6.76
CA ASN A 347 8.54 5.02 6.60
C ASN A 347 7.45 4.63 5.60
N ILE A 348 7.58 3.43 5.06
CA ILE A 348 6.63 2.80 4.17
C ILE A 348 5.66 2.00 5.03
N GLY A 349 4.37 2.33 4.96
CA GLY A 349 3.30 1.53 5.54
C GLY A 349 2.73 0.58 4.50
N LEU A 350 2.60 -0.69 4.86
CA LEU A 350 2.02 -1.75 4.03
C LEU A 350 0.86 -2.40 4.78
N PHE A 351 -0.30 -2.44 4.15
CA PHE A 351 -1.49 -3.14 4.62
C PHE A 351 -1.87 -4.20 3.59
N PHE A 352 -1.98 -5.48 4.01
CA PHE A 352 -2.21 -6.58 3.07
C PHE A 352 -2.93 -7.78 3.68
N GLU A 353 -3.55 -8.57 2.82
CA GLU A 353 -4.19 -9.84 3.17
C GLU A 353 -3.12 -10.93 3.35
N LYS A 354 -3.19 -11.65 4.47
CA LYS A 354 -2.25 -12.68 4.90
C LYS A 354 -2.97 -13.98 5.25
N ASP A 355 -2.29 -15.12 5.11
CA ASP A 355 -2.74 -16.44 5.54
C ASP A 355 -4.14 -16.82 5.03
N ASN A 356 -4.30 -16.87 3.70
CA ASN A 356 -5.57 -17.16 3.02
C ASN A 356 -6.71 -16.22 3.44
N HIS A 357 -6.38 -14.93 3.62
CA HIS A 357 -7.31 -13.85 3.99
C HIS A 357 -7.86 -13.94 5.43
N THR A 358 -7.30 -14.80 6.28
CA THR A 358 -7.70 -14.89 7.69
C THR A 358 -7.18 -13.73 8.53
N GLN A 359 -6.13 -13.05 8.05
CA GLN A 359 -5.52 -11.90 8.68
C GLN A 359 -5.38 -10.75 7.70
N ASN A 360 -5.64 -9.52 8.19
CA ASN A 360 -5.42 -8.29 7.44
C ASN A 360 -4.42 -7.44 8.23
N VAL A 361 -3.16 -7.49 7.80
CA VAL A 361 -2.04 -7.04 8.61
C VAL A 361 -1.42 -5.75 8.12
N PHE A 362 -1.10 -4.89 9.06
CA PHE A 362 -0.25 -3.73 8.85
C PHE A 362 1.17 -4.01 9.32
N THR A 363 2.13 -3.49 8.58
CA THR A 363 3.55 -3.39 8.98
C THR A 363 4.15 -2.12 8.41
N SER A 364 5.24 -1.64 9.03
CA SER A 364 5.98 -0.49 8.51
C SER A 364 7.48 -0.68 8.64
N PHE A 365 8.23 -0.08 7.71
CA PHE A 365 9.68 -0.16 7.66
C PHE A 365 10.27 1.03 6.92
N SER A 366 11.57 1.27 7.14
CA SER A 366 12.30 2.34 6.47
C SER A 366 12.75 1.95 5.06
N LEU A 367 13.09 2.94 4.23
CA LEU A 367 13.75 2.73 2.94
C LEU A 367 15.10 1.99 3.13
N GLU A 368 15.84 2.35 4.16
CA GLU A 368 17.12 1.74 4.48
C GLU A 368 16.99 0.23 4.75
N TRP A 369 15.97 -0.15 5.53
CA TRP A 369 15.64 -1.57 5.75
C TRP A 369 15.22 -2.27 4.46
N LEU A 370 14.36 -1.64 3.65
CA LEU A 370 13.87 -2.22 2.38
C LEU A 370 15.02 -2.50 1.40
N THR A 371 16.05 -1.66 1.40
CA THR A 371 17.15 -1.71 0.44
C THR A 371 18.44 -2.31 1.02
N ASP A 372 18.40 -2.96 2.18
CA ASP A 372 19.57 -3.54 2.87
C ASP A 372 20.71 -2.51 3.02
N GLY A 373 20.35 -1.30 3.46
CA GLY A 373 21.27 -0.19 3.68
C GLY A 373 21.80 0.51 2.42
N LYS A 374 21.39 0.06 1.20
CA LYS A 374 21.88 0.62 -0.07
C LYS A 374 21.30 1.99 -0.42
N ASP A 375 20.15 2.32 0.16
CA ASP A 375 19.51 3.63 -0.03
C ASP A 375 18.88 4.12 1.28
N LYS A 376 18.90 5.44 1.46
CA LYS A 376 18.41 6.10 2.65
C LYS A 376 17.55 7.29 2.27
N LEU A 377 16.45 7.49 3.00
CA LEU A 377 15.60 8.66 2.80
C LEU A 377 16.32 9.91 3.28
N GLU A 378 16.53 10.84 2.38
CA GLU A 378 17.08 12.16 2.71
C GLU A 378 15.96 13.14 3.06
N THR A 379 16.28 14.15 3.86
CA THR A 379 15.38 15.29 4.05
C THR A 379 15.27 16.07 2.73
N PRO A 380 14.06 16.35 2.23
CA PRO A 380 13.90 17.14 1.02
C PRO A 380 14.44 18.55 1.22
N LYS A 381 15.11 19.09 0.20
CA LYS A 381 15.50 20.50 0.20
C LYS A 381 14.23 21.35 0.12
N LYS A 382 14.08 22.32 1.00
CA LYS A 382 13.04 23.35 0.85
C LYS A 382 13.27 24.09 -0.46
N GLN A 383 12.27 24.07 -1.31
CA GLN A 383 12.23 24.93 -2.51
C GLN A 383 11.93 26.37 -2.11
#